data_fc5417e758f53a19f7bfe9df1ab7defa
#
_entry.id   fc5417e758f53a19f7bfe9df1ab7defa
#
_cell.length_a   1.000
_cell.length_b   1.000
_cell.length_c   1.000
_cell.angle_alpha   90.00
_cell.angle_beta   90.00
_cell.angle_gamma   90.00
#
_symmetry.space_group_name_H-M   'P 1'
#
loop_
_entity.id
_entity.type
_entity.pdbx_description
1 polymer ?
#
loop_
_entity_poly.entity_id
_entity_poly.type
_entity_poly.pdbx_seq_one_letter_code
_entity_poly.pdbx_strand_id
1 'polypeptide(L)'
;MENQKLENVFSLSLAVSEKERERSAFLSAGYDEETREWELIVKYHGSLSRYASEKIRIEELIAGYAIVTLPETMIEAFSELEEVEYMEKPKRLYFETMRGKRASCITGVTVRPPYLTGRGVLIGIVDSGIDYTSVEFQNREGTRIRYLWDQTKKSESMEEKPPAGFVKGVEYSREQINEALRSREPEKVVPSYDRSGHGTAVAAIAAAGGNLYDGALTGVAPESELLIVKLGNSGTESFPRTTELMRALTYLVRKAIELQMPVAVNVSFGNTYGAHDGTSLLERFLDNVAEIGRCSICVGSGNEGAAGGHREGWIAEGETQRTEWNVGTYQASLSVQLWKEYSNPYEIVLMSPSGEKRQLDDRKEGAESFLMDGTRVLAYIGVPSPYSVNQEIWLELIPEEDTYVKSGVWAIEIRALGGNPGTYDLYLPCSVVLGAATRFFSSSPEKTLTIPSTAYKVITVGAYDAAYESYADFSGRGCCFSDQKGLFAGGSGSIKPDLAAPGVNVQTLGLNGEIRIVTGTSFATPFVTGSAALLMEWGIVQGNDPFLYGEKVKAYLRKGARPLRGEAEYPNDRVGYGRLCLESSLPDYVFRILAYGIKMENFAGKEGANEE
;
A
#
# COMPACT_ATOMS: atom_id res chain seq x y z
N MET A 1 -22.06 14.20 -23.42
CA MET A 1 -21.81 14.30 -21.96
C MET A 1 -20.71 13.30 -21.68
N GLU A 2 -19.67 13.70 -20.94
CA GLU A 2 -18.64 12.75 -20.55
C GLU A 2 -19.24 11.67 -19.64
N ASN A 3 -18.71 10.48 -19.76
CA ASN A 3 -19.21 9.32 -19.01
C ASN A 3 -18.76 9.40 -17.55
N GLN A 4 -19.64 9.86 -16.66
CA GLN A 4 -19.35 10.05 -15.23
C GLN A 4 -19.05 8.76 -14.45
N LYS A 5 -19.21 7.58 -15.08
CA LYS A 5 -18.84 6.30 -14.48
C LYS A 5 -17.37 5.92 -14.71
N LEU A 6 -16.61 6.70 -15.48
CA LEU A 6 -15.19 6.47 -15.73
C LEU A 6 -14.32 7.40 -14.89
N GLU A 7 -13.20 6.85 -14.35
CA GLU A 7 -12.17 7.66 -13.70
C GLU A 7 -11.62 8.73 -14.67
N ASN A 8 -11.33 9.93 -14.17
CA ASN A 8 -10.83 11.06 -14.96
C ASN A 8 -9.58 10.70 -15.78
N VAL A 9 -8.59 10.05 -15.14
CA VAL A 9 -7.34 9.67 -15.82
C VAL A 9 -7.57 8.53 -16.80
N PHE A 10 -8.52 7.66 -16.55
CA PHE A 10 -8.93 6.66 -17.52
C PHE A 10 -9.59 7.30 -18.73
N SER A 11 -10.46 8.29 -18.51
CA SER A 11 -11.05 9.10 -19.59
C SER A 11 -9.98 9.83 -20.42
N LEU A 12 -8.95 10.39 -19.77
CA LEU A 12 -7.78 10.94 -20.46
C LEU A 12 -7.06 9.86 -21.29
N SER A 13 -6.83 8.67 -20.71
CA SER A 13 -6.14 7.56 -21.39
C SER A 13 -6.88 7.11 -22.67
N LEU A 14 -8.21 7.22 -22.68
CA LEU A 14 -9.05 6.92 -23.85
C LEU A 14 -9.09 8.06 -24.88
N ALA A 15 -8.94 9.32 -24.43
CA ALA A 15 -9.03 10.50 -25.27
C ALA A 15 -7.73 10.80 -26.05
N VAL A 16 -6.58 10.32 -25.58
CA VAL A 16 -5.28 10.53 -26.23
C VAL A 16 -5.02 9.47 -27.30
N SER A 17 -4.13 9.78 -28.25
CA SER A 17 -3.70 8.81 -29.25
C SER A 17 -2.90 7.66 -28.64
N GLU A 18 -2.90 6.50 -29.28
CA GLU A 18 -2.12 5.31 -28.89
C GLU A 18 -0.63 5.67 -28.70
N LYS A 19 -0.05 6.44 -29.63
CA LYS A 19 1.33 6.92 -29.56
C LYS A 19 1.62 7.83 -28.36
N GLU A 20 0.67 8.64 -27.92
CA GLU A 20 0.80 9.48 -26.73
C GLU A 20 0.68 8.64 -25.47
N ARG A 21 -0.22 7.68 -25.45
CA ARG A 21 -0.43 6.74 -24.36
C ARG A 21 0.80 5.86 -24.11
N GLU A 22 1.43 5.30 -25.16
CA GLU A 22 2.64 4.50 -25.09
C GLU A 22 3.83 5.25 -24.46
N ARG A 23 3.90 6.56 -24.65
CA ARG A 23 4.96 7.41 -24.07
C ARG A 23 4.77 7.73 -22.59
N SER A 24 3.61 7.43 -22.04
CA SER A 24 3.32 7.58 -20.62
C SER A 24 3.13 6.22 -19.96
N ALA A 25 4.10 5.82 -19.16
CA ALA A 25 4.02 4.60 -18.37
C ALA A 25 2.81 4.58 -17.42
N PHE A 26 2.24 5.75 -17.13
CA PHE A 26 1.04 5.87 -16.31
C PHE A 26 -0.24 5.70 -17.16
N LEU A 27 -0.35 6.39 -18.29
CA LEU A 27 -1.55 6.31 -19.13
C LEU A 27 -1.74 4.92 -19.75
N SER A 28 -0.67 4.20 -20.05
CA SER A 28 -0.70 2.82 -20.58
C SER A 28 -0.98 1.74 -19.53
N ALA A 29 -0.94 2.06 -18.23
CA ALA A 29 -1.15 1.05 -17.18
C ALA A 29 -2.52 0.38 -17.31
N GLY A 30 -2.54 -0.96 -17.46
CA GLY A 30 -3.74 -1.76 -17.68
C GLY A 30 -4.13 -1.97 -19.14
N TYR A 31 -3.44 -1.33 -20.08
CA TYR A 31 -3.63 -1.55 -21.51
C TYR A 31 -2.66 -2.60 -22.04
N ASP A 32 -3.18 -3.53 -22.82
CA ASP A 32 -2.42 -4.52 -23.57
C ASP A 32 -2.43 -4.11 -25.05
N GLU A 33 -1.24 -3.78 -25.57
CA GLU A 33 -1.07 -3.30 -26.94
C GLU A 33 -1.30 -4.39 -28.00
N GLU A 34 -1.00 -5.65 -27.67
CA GLU A 34 -1.16 -6.78 -28.62
C GLU A 34 -2.63 -7.11 -28.82
N THR A 35 -3.40 -7.15 -27.74
CA THR A 35 -4.82 -7.50 -27.77
C THR A 35 -5.75 -6.27 -27.88
N ARG A 36 -5.25 -5.07 -27.63
CA ARG A 36 -6.00 -3.82 -27.52
C ARG A 36 -7.10 -3.88 -26.46
N GLU A 37 -6.79 -4.51 -25.35
CA GLU A 37 -7.69 -4.70 -24.24
C GLU A 37 -7.23 -3.88 -23.03
N TRP A 38 -8.21 -3.46 -22.23
CA TRP A 38 -7.99 -2.84 -20.94
C TRP A 38 -8.32 -3.80 -19.81
N GLU A 39 -7.47 -3.89 -18.80
CA GLU A 39 -7.77 -4.46 -17.50
C GLU A 39 -8.20 -3.33 -16.57
N LEU A 40 -9.40 -3.40 -16.01
CA LEU A 40 -10.04 -2.33 -15.25
C LEU A 40 -10.53 -2.82 -13.90
N ILE A 41 -10.54 -1.91 -12.92
CA ILE A 41 -11.21 -2.08 -11.63
C ILE A 41 -12.65 -1.59 -11.81
N VAL A 42 -13.62 -2.44 -11.48
CA VAL A 42 -15.05 -2.11 -11.61
C VAL A 42 -15.71 -2.25 -10.25
N LYS A 43 -16.35 -1.19 -9.78
CA LYS A 43 -17.32 -1.22 -8.68
C LYS A 43 -18.70 -1.49 -9.28
N TYR A 44 -19.41 -2.47 -8.74
CA TYR A 44 -20.71 -2.88 -9.27
C TYR A 44 -21.65 -3.37 -8.17
N HIS A 45 -22.93 -3.50 -8.51
CA HIS A 45 -23.95 -4.17 -7.70
C HIS A 45 -24.60 -5.32 -8.48
N GLY A 46 -25.24 -6.24 -7.81
CA GLY A 46 -25.82 -7.42 -8.45
C GLY A 46 -24.76 -8.44 -8.90
N SER A 47 -24.78 -8.86 -10.16
CA SER A 47 -23.82 -9.79 -10.76
C SER A 47 -23.46 -9.38 -12.17
N LEU A 48 -22.16 -9.39 -12.47
CA LEU A 48 -21.62 -9.13 -13.81
C LEU A 48 -21.40 -10.41 -14.63
N SER A 49 -21.49 -11.59 -14.02
CA SER A 49 -21.14 -12.88 -14.67
C SER A 49 -21.90 -13.15 -15.97
N ARG A 50 -23.13 -12.61 -16.11
CA ARG A 50 -23.93 -12.73 -17.33
C ARG A 50 -23.37 -11.99 -18.56
N TYR A 51 -22.46 -11.04 -18.33
CA TYR A 51 -21.80 -10.26 -19.37
C TYR A 51 -20.44 -10.84 -19.79
N ALA A 52 -19.99 -11.89 -19.10
CA ALA A 52 -18.76 -12.58 -19.46
C ALA A 52 -18.88 -13.24 -20.84
N SER A 53 -17.84 -13.10 -21.65
CA SER A 53 -17.77 -13.67 -23.00
C SER A 53 -16.30 -13.91 -23.38
N GLU A 54 -16.04 -14.43 -24.57
CA GLU A 54 -14.67 -14.56 -25.10
C GLU A 54 -13.92 -13.21 -25.16
N LYS A 55 -14.66 -12.10 -25.28
CA LYS A 55 -14.09 -10.75 -25.36
C LYS A 55 -14.15 -9.99 -24.05
N ILE A 56 -14.97 -10.40 -23.10
CA ILE A 56 -15.14 -9.72 -21.81
C ILE A 56 -14.84 -10.75 -20.72
N ARG A 57 -13.68 -10.64 -20.12
CA ARG A 57 -13.26 -11.49 -18.98
C ARG A 57 -13.56 -10.75 -17.69
N ILE A 58 -14.27 -11.41 -16.77
CA ILE A 58 -14.72 -10.83 -15.51
C ILE A 58 -14.25 -11.71 -14.36
N GLU A 59 -13.47 -11.14 -13.46
CA GLU A 59 -13.08 -11.73 -12.18
C GLU A 59 -13.83 -11.00 -11.06
N GLU A 60 -14.92 -11.57 -10.59
CA GLU A 60 -15.64 -11.00 -9.45
C GLU A 60 -14.82 -11.16 -8.17
N LEU A 61 -14.54 -10.04 -7.51
CA LEU A 61 -13.86 -9.97 -6.23
C LEU A 61 -14.89 -9.91 -5.09
N ILE A 62 -14.43 -9.71 -3.86
CA ILE A 62 -15.31 -9.50 -2.69
C ILE A 62 -15.82 -8.06 -2.67
N ALA A 63 -16.88 -7.81 -1.87
CA ALA A 63 -17.43 -6.47 -1.59
C ALA A 63 -17.96 -5.71 -2.83
N GLY A 64 -18.39 -6.40 -3.91
CA GLY A 64 -18.96 -5.79 -5.11
C GLY A 64 -17.91 -5.09 -5.98
N TYR A 65 -16.71 -5.65 -6.05
CA TYR A 65 -15.66 -5.24 -6.99
C TYR A 65 -15.38 -6.36 -7.98
N ALA A 66 -14.94 -5.99 -9.17
CA ALA A 66 -14.48 -6.92 -10.19
C ALA A 66 -13.25 -6.38 -10.91
N ILE A 67 -12.40 -7.28 -11.41
CA ILE A 67 -11.42 -6.97 -12.44
C ILE A 67 -12.04 -7.38 -13.76
N VAL A 68 -12.14 -6.44 -14.68
CA VAL A 68 -12.75 -6.68 -16.00
C VAL A 68 -11.71 -6.39 -17.06
N THR A 69 -11.51 -7.36 -17.97
CA THR A 69 -10.66 -7.17 -19.14
C THR A 69 -11.54 -7.21 -20.39
N LEU A 70 -11.49 -6.14 -21.17
CA LEU A 70 -12.30 -6.00 -22.38
C LEU A 70 -11.61 -5.11 -23.42
N PRO A 71 -11.96 -5.28 -24.72
CA PRO A 71 -11.48 -4.39 -25.77
C PRO A 71 -11.88 -2.92 -25.54
N GLU A 72 -10.98 -2.00 -25.89
CA GLU A 72 -11.22 -0.55 -25.78
C GLU A 72 -12.55 -0.11 -26.39
N THR A 73 -12.93 -0.70 -27.53
CA THR A 73 -14.19 -0.41 -28.23
C THR A 73 -15.46 -0.81 -27.48
N MET A 74 -15.35 -1.60 -26.41
CA MET A 74 -16.50 -2.07 -25.64
C MET A 74 -16.66 -1.34 -24.30
N ILE A 75 -15.73 -0.46 -23.94
CA ILE A 75 -15.70 0.24 -22.64
C ILE A 75 -16.95 1.09 -22.45
N GLU A 76 -17.31 1.90 -23.44
CA GLU A 76 -18.48 2.78 -23.35
C GLU A 76 -19.77 1.97 -23.10
N ALA A 77 -20.03 0.97 -23.91
CA ALA A 77 -21.20 0.12 -23.76
C ALA A 77 -21.22 -0.66 -22.44
N PHE A 78 -20.04 -1.09 -21.95
CA PHE A 78 -19.94 -1.79 -20.67
C PHE A 78 -20.19 -0.86 -19.48
N SER A 79 -19.72 0.38 -19.56
CA SER A 79 -19.94 1.38 -18.53
C SER A 79 -21.42 1.81 -18.39
N GLU A 80 -22.21 1.72 -19.47
CA GLU A 80 -23.63 2.05 -19.47
C GLU A 80 -24.52 1.01 -18.77
N LEU A 81 -23.97 -0.19 -18.47
CA LEU A 81 -24.72 -1.22 -17.75
C LEU A 81 -25.24 -0.68 -16.42
N GLU A 82 -26.45 -1.07 -16.05
CA GLU A 82 -27.10 -0.64 -14.80
C GLU A 82 -26.30 -1.09 -13.59
N GLU A 83 -25.72 -2.28 -13.63
CA GLU A 83 -24.95 -2.87 -12.55
C GLU A 83 -23.60 -2.21 -12.32
N VAL A 84 -23.04 -1.52 -13.31
CA VAL A 84 -21.74 -0.83 -13.19
C VAL A 84 -21.96 0.52 -12.52
N GLU A 85 -21.30 0.70 -11.38
CA GLU A 85 -21.31 1.95 -10.61
C GLU A 85 -20.16 2.88 -11.05
N TYR A 86 -18.94 2.34 -11.13
CA TYR A 86 -17.74 3.10 -11.47
C TYR A 86 -16.62 2.20 -11.99
N MET A 87 -15.79 2.75 -12.90
CA MET A 87 -14.67 2.06 -13.51
C MET A 87 -13.39 2.89 -13.39
N GLU A 88 -12.32 2.23 -12.93
CA GLU A 88 -11.00 2.82 -12.73
C GLU A 88 -9.93 1.98 -13.43
N LYS A 89 -8.95 2.62 -14.08
CA LYS A 89 -7.78 1.89 -14.59
C LYS A 89 -6.81 1.53 -13.46
N PRO A 90 -6.04 0.43 -13.57
CA PRO A 90 -5.06 0.06 -12.56
C PRO A 90 -3.93 1.08 -12.50
N LYS A 91 -3.36 1.25 -11.30
CA LYS A 91 -2.20 2.10 -11.04
C LYS A 91 -1.00 1.24 -10.68
N ARG A 92 0.21 1.65 -11.07
CA ARG A 92 1.45 0.97 -10.71
C ARG A 92 1.75 1.14 -9.22
N LEU A 93 2.32 0.12 -8.61
CA LEU A 93 2.78 0.10 -7.22
C LEU A 93 4.30 0.00 -7.20
N TYR A 94 4.96 0.71 -6.28
CA TYR A 94 6.41 0.82 -6.21
C TYR A 94 6.95 0.26 -4.89
N PHE A 95 8.08 -0.45 -4.95
CA PHE A 95 8.74 -1.09 -3.80
C PHE A 95 9.64 -0.11 -3.04
N GLU A 96 9.71 -0.29 -1.70
CA GLU A 96 10.50 0.54 -0.80
C GLU A 96 11.31 -0.34 0.18
N THR A 97 12.48 0.09 0.64
CA THR A 97 13.40 -0.77 1.42
C THR A 97 13.87 -0.19 2.75
N MET A 98 13.96 -0.92 3.83
CA MET A 98 14.69 -0.89 4.96
C MET A 98 14.81 -1.17 6.37
N ARG A 99 15.26 -1.12 7.57
CA ARG A 99 15.90 -1.65 8.81
C ARG A 99 15.27 -1.41 10.19
N GLY A 100 15.24 -2.33 11.24
CA GLY A 100 15.26 -2.17 12.68
C GLY A 100 14.33 -2.92 13.66
N LYS A 101 14.78 -3.86 14.52
CA LYS A 101 13.95 -4.84 15.26
C LYS A 101 13.79 -4.69 16.80
N ARG A 102 14.56 -3.92 17.55
CA ARG A 102 14.62 -4.05 19.03
C ARG A 102 13.64 -3.19 19.85
N ALA A 103 12.98 -2.21 19.27
CA ALA A 103 12.31 -1.15 20.04
C ALA A 103 10.79 -1.30 20.20
N SER A 104 10.21 -2.41 19.71
CA SER A 104 8.74 -2.60 19.64
C SER A 104 8.14 -3.37 20.84
N CYS A 105 8.87 -3.53 21.94
CA CYS A 105 8.44 -4.26 23.15
C CYS A 105 7.88 -5.66 22.87
N ILE A 106 8.34 -6.34 21.82
CA ILE A 106 7.83 -7.66 21.41
C ILE A 106 8.36 -8.75 22.35
N THR A 107 9.61 -8.62 22.77
CA THR A 107 10.28 -9.59 23.63
C THR A 107 9.52 -9.84 24.95
N GLY A 108 8.83 -8.82 25.47
CA GLY A 108 8.05 -8.94 26.70
C GLY A 108 6.91 -9.95 26.64
N VAL A 109 6.38 -10.24 25.46
CA VAL A 109 5.23 -11.15 25.26
C VAL A 109 5.61 -12.47 24.59
N THR A 110 6.81 -12.58 24.01
CA THR A 110 7.28 -13.78 23.32
C THR A 110 8.14 -14.67 24.21
N VAL A 111 9.00 -14.10 25.06
CA VAL A 111 9.90 -14.85 25.97
C VAL A 111 9.37 -14.91 27.40
N ARG A 112 8.29 -14.22 27.70
CA ARG A 112 7.57 -14.24 28.96
C ARG A 112 6.10 -14.54 28.72
N PRO A 113 5.35 -14.99 29.73
CA PRO A 113 3.91 -15.12 29.57
C PRO A 113 3.29 -13.85 28.98
N PRO A 114 2.40 -13.97 27.98
CA PRO A 114 1.68 -15.18 27.53
C PRO A 114 2.40 -16.06 26.48
N TYR A 115 3.71 -15.91 26.22
CA TYR A 115 4.53 -16.71 25.30
C TYR A 115 3.95 -16.80 23.88
N LEU A 116 3.56 -15.66 23.31
CA LEU A 116 2.97 -15.58 21.99
C LEU A 116 4.02 -15.83 20.88
N THR A 117 3.64 -16.63 19.89
CA THR A 117 4.52 -17.05 18.80
C THR A 117 3.88 -16.88 17.40
N GLY A 118 2.60 -16.50 17.35
CA GLY A 118 1.81 -16.41 16.12
C GLY A 118 1.16 -17.73 15.73
N ARG A 119 1.21 -18.76 16.57
CA ARG A 119 0.62 -20.07 16.31
C ARG A 119 -0.89 -19.96 16.07
N GLY A 120 -1.37 -20.62 15.00
CA GLY A 120 -2.79 -20.62 14.63
C GLY A 120 -3.25 -19.35 13.92
N VAL A 121 -2.33 -18.46 13.57
CA VAL A 121 -2.59 -17.23 12.80
C VAL A 121 -1.81 -17.25 11.49
N LEU A 122 -2.45 -16.85 10.40
CA LEU A 122 -1.83 -16.66 9.09
C LEU A 122 -1.20 -15.27 9.01
N ILE A 123 -0.01 -15.19 8.39
CA ILE A 123 0.54 -13.94 7.91
C ILE A 123 0.49 -13.95 6.39
N GLY A 124 -0.24 -13.01 5.80
CA GLY A 124 -0.32 -12.78 4.37
C GLY A 124 0.75 -11.78 3.94
N ILE A 125 1.69 -12.18 3.10
CA ILE A 125 2.71 -11.30 2.52
C ILE A 125 2.37 -11.04 1.06
N VAL A 126 2.13 -9.77 0.74
CA VAL A 126 1.90 -9.31 -0.63
C VAL A 126 3.13 -8.52 -1.04
N ASP A 127 4.03 -9.14 -1.85
CA ASP A 127 5.35 -8.56 -2.12
C ASP A 127 5.99 -9.11 -3.41
N SER A 128 7.31 -8.95 -3.57
CA SER A 128 8.11 -9.43 -4.72
C SER A 128 8.28 -10.97 -4.76
N GLY A 129 7.73 -11.69 -3.80
CA GLY A 129 7.88 -13.13 -3.62
C GLY A 129 8.52 -13.48 -2.28
N ILE A 130 9.08 -14.68 -2.20
CA ILE A 130 9.79 -15.21 -1.03
C ILE A 130 10.84 -16.21 -1.48
N ASP A 131 11.98 -16.27 -0.79
CA ASP A 131 12.88 -17.40 -0.83
C ASP A 131 12.28 -18.55 -0.01
N TYR A 132 11.40 -19.34 -0.65
CA TYR A 132 10.71 -20.43 0.00
C TYR A 132 11.65 -21.58 0.42
N THR A 133 12.89 -21.60 -0.11
CA THR A 133 13.90 -22.61 0.24
C THR A 133 14.57 -22.33 1.58
N SER A 134 14.46 -21.09 2.08
CA SER A 134 15.04 -20.70 3.35
C SER A 134 14.49 -21.54 4.52
N VAL A 135 15.39 -22.06 5.35
CA VAL A 135 15.03 -22.81 6.56
C VAL A 135 14.26 -21.96 7.57
N GLU A 136 14.32 -20.64 7.44
CA GLU A 136 13.60 -19.71 8.30
C GLU A 136 12.08 -19.75 8.13
N PHE A 137 11.61 -20.26 7.01
CA PHE A 137 10.18 -20.46 6.72
C PHE A 137 9.74 -21.91 6.86
N GLN A 138 10.55 -22.72 7.56
CA GLN A 138 10.30 -24.14 7.80
C GLN A 138 10.20 -24.43 9.31
N ASN A 139 9.53 -25.53 9.63
CA ASN A 139 9.49 -26.13 10.94
C ASN A 139 9.79 -27.63 10.83
N ARG A 140 9.58 -28.41 11.90
CA ARG A 140 9.84 -29.87 11.87
C ARG A 140 8.95 -30.65 10.89
N GLU A 141 7.84 -30.08 10.48
CA GLU A 141 6.88 -30.71 9.55
C GLU A 141 7.13 -30.33 8.09
N GLY A 142 8.04 -29.40 7.81
CA GLY A 142 8.37 -28.85 6.51
C GLY A 142 8.10 -27.35 6.41
N THR A 143 7.68 -26.88 5.24
CA THR A 143 7.41 -25.43 5.07
C THR A 143 6.22 -24.95 5.89
N ARG A 144 6.30 -23.72 6.43
CA ARG A 144 5.18 -23.00 7.03
C ARG A 144 4.36 -22.22 6.01
N ILE A 145 4.80 -22.19 4.74
CA ILE A 145 4.05 -21.57 3.65
C ILE A 145 2.90 -22.51 3.26
N ARG A 146 1.66 -22.07 3.50
CA ARG A 146 0.44 -22.83 3.14
C ARG A 146 0.21 -22.81 1.63
N TYR A 147 0.33 -21.62 1.05
CA TYR A 147 0.19 -21.38 -0.37
C TYR A 147 1.11 -20.24 -0.81
N LEU A 148 1.65 -20.36 -2.03
CA LEU A 148 2.38 -19.32 -2.73
C LEU A 148 1.70 -19.10 -4.08
N TRP A 149 1.19 -17.89 -4.31
CA TRP A 149 0.64 -17.49 -5.59
C TRP A 149 1.58 -16.52 -6.30
N ASP A 150 2.16 -16.95 -7.40
CA ASP A 150 3.00 -16.11 -8.26
C ASP A 150 2.18 -15.53 -9.41
N GLN A 151 1.78 -14.26 -9.32
CA GLN A 151 0.99 -13.59 -10.34
C GLN A 151 1.80 -13.23 -11.59
N THR A 152 3.12 -13.38 -11.58
CA THR A 152 4.00 -13.07 -12.71
C THR A 152 4.12 -14.23 -13.70
N LYS A 153 3.72 -15.43 -13.29
CA LYS A 153 3.81 -16.64 -14.09
C LYS A 153 2.66 -16.73 -15.09
N LYS A 154 2.98 -17.27 -16.27
CA LYS A 154 1.98 -17.80 -17.19
C LYS A 154 1.87 -19.30 -16.95
N SER A 155 0.68 -19.85 -17.00
CA SER A 155 0.48 -21.32 -16.95
C SER A 155 1.06 -21.94 -18.23
N GLU A 156 2.06 -22.76 -18.07
CA GLU A 156 2.74 -23.46 -19.20
C GLU A 156 2.30 -24.92 -19.31
N SER A 157 1.58 -25.44 -18.31
CA SER A 157 1.09 -26.83 -18.26
C SER A 157 -0.31 -26.93 -17.65
N MET A 158 -0.95 -28.09 -17.82
CA MET A 158 -2.25 -28.37 -17.18
C MET A 158 -2.18 -28.47 -15.65
N GLU A 159 -0.99 -28.63 -15.08
CA GLU A 159 -0.75 -28.75 -13.64
C GLU A 159 -0.52 -27.38 -13.01
N GLU A 160 -0.03 -26.41 -13.77
CA GLU A 160 0.16 -25.02 -13.36
C GLU A 160 -1.13 -24.24 -13.55
N LYS A 161 -1.82 -23.94 -12.47
CA LYS A 161 -3.12 -23.27 -12.49
C LYS A 161 -3.13 -22.04 -11.60
N PRO A 162 -3.84 -20.98 -12.01
CA PRO A 162 -4.17 -19.92 -11.09
C PRO A 162 -5.07 -20.44 -9.95
N PRO A 163 -5.13 -19.73 -8.82
CA PRO A 163 -6.09 -20.05 -7.77
C PRO A 163 -7.54 -20.02 -8.28
N ALA A 164 -8.40 -20.79 -7.64
CA ALA A 164 -9.82 -20.85 -8.01
C ALA A 164 -10.47 -19.45 -7.99
N GLY A 165 -11.11 -19.08 -9.10
CA GLY A 165 -11.76 -17.78 -9.30
C GLY A 165 -10.82 -16.67 -9.78
N PHE A 166 -9.58 -16.99 -10.18
CA PHE A 166 -8.64 -16.08 -10.81
C PHE A 166 -8.16 -16.65 -12.14
N VAL A 167 -7.70 -15.74 -13.01
CA VAL A 167 -7.26 -16.11 -14.37
C VAL A 167 -5.76 -15.91 -14.59
N LYS A 168 -5.03 -15.40 -13.59
CA LYS A 168 -3.63 -15.00 -13.70
C LYS A 168 -2.75 -15.72 -12.69
N GLY A 169 -1.52 -16.01 -13.09
CA GLY A 169 -0.51 -16.57 -12.21
C GLY A 169 -0.60 -18.09 -12.02
N VAL A 170 0.21 -18.59 -11.11
CA VAL A 170 0.27 -20.02 -10.71
C VAL A 170 0.28 -20.10 -9.19
N GLU A 171 -0.59 -20.94 -8.64
CA GLU A 171 -0.64 -21.26 -7.20
C GLU A 171 0.17 -22.52 -6.92
N TYR A 172 1.01 -22.47 -5.88
CA TYR A 172 1.75 -23.62 -5.35
C TYR A 172 1.29 -23.92 -3.93
N SER A 173 0.91 -25.16 -3.68
CA SER A 173 0.47 -25.63 -2.37
C SER A 173 1.67 -25.98 -1.47
N ARG A 174 1.38 -26.14 -0.17
CA ARG A 174 2.35 -26.62 0.84
C ARG A 174 3.02 -27.93 0.43
N GLU A 175 2.26 -28.85 -0.17
CA GLU A 175 2.73 -30.16 -0.61
C GLU A 175 3.75 -30.02 -1.74
N GLN A 176 3.48 -29.19 -2.73
CA GLN A 176 4.39 -28.90 -3.85
C GLN A 176 5.66 -28.19 -3.37
N ILE A 177 5.53 -27.25 -2.43
CA ILE A 177 6.70 -26.57 -1.83
C ILE A 177 7.54 -27.58 -1.04
N ASN A 178 6.93 -28.47 -0.26
CA ASN A 178 7.64 -29.54 0.46
C ASN A 178 8.29 -30.55 -0.50
N GLU A 179 7.70 -30.81 -1.65
CA GLU A 179 8.30 -31.62 -2.70
C GLU A 179 9.54 -30.91 -3.28
N ALA A 180 9.43 -29.64 -3.60
CA ALA A 180 10.54 -28.82 -4.05
C ALA A 180 11.71 -28.84 -3.06
N LEU A 181 11.43 -28.67 -1.76
CA LEU A 181 12.45 -28.69 -0.70
C LEU A 181 13.20 -30.05 -0.59
N ARG A 182 12.62 -31.13 -1.03
CA ARG A 182 13.28 -32.45 -1.08
C ARG A 182 14.03 -32.67 -2.39
N SER A 183 13.78 -31.88 -3.42
CA SER A 183 14.43 -31.96 -4.72
C SER A 183 15.86 -31.40 -4.66
N ARG A 184 16.72 -31.91 -5.55
CA ARG A 184 18.06 -31.32 -5.77
C ARG A 184 17.98 -29.98 -6.53
N GLU A 185 16.87 -29.73 -7.23
CA GLU A 185 16.61 -28.54 -8.04
C GLU A 185 15.20 -28.01 -7.69
N PRO A 186 15.06 -27.38 -6.51
CA PRO A 186 13.76 -26.91 -6.02
C PRO A 186 13.01 -26.04 -7.03
N GLU A 187 13.76 -25.21 -7.74
CA GLU A 187 13.27 -24.27 -8.74
C GLU A 187 12.66 -24.94 -9.98
N LYS A 188 12.90 -26.21 -10.21
CA LYS A 188 12.22 -26.96 -11.28
C LYS A 188 10.83 -27.46 -10.84
N VAL A 189 10.61 -27.58 -9.53
CA VAL A 189 9.32 -28.02 -8.97
C VAL A 189 8.43 -26.81 -8.68
N VAL A 190 9.00 -25.77 -8.06
CA VAL A 190 8.33 -24.50 -7.76
C VAL A 190 9.16 -23.34 -8.34
N PRO A 191 8.98 -23.00 -9.63
CA PRO A 191 9.79 -21.98 -10.31
C PRO A 191 9.36 -20.54 -9.98
N SER A 192 9.21 -20.21 -8.71
CA SER A 192 8.89 -18.88 -8.20
C SER A 192 10.04 -18.34 -7.37
N TYR A 193 10.52 -17.14 -7.71
CA TYR A 193 11.71 -16.55 -7.10
C TYR A 193 11.41 -15.14 -6.58
N ASP A 194 11.94 -14.81 -5.43
CA ASP A 194 12.09 -13.41 -5.02
C ASP A 194 13.41 -12.86 -5.58
N ARG A 195 13.34 -12.14 -6.70
CA ARG A 195 14.57 -11.62 -7.35
C ARG A 195 15.18 -10.44 -6.60
N SER A 196 14.40 -9.66 -5.89
CA SER A 196 14.85 -8.48 -5.16
C SER A 196 15.30 -8.79 -3.74
N GLY A 197 14.78 -9.88 -3.17
CA GLY A 197 14.91 -10.22 -1.77
C GLY A 197 14.08 -9.30 -0.84
N HIS A 198 13.23 -8.43 -1.40
CA HIS A 198 12.40 -7.52 -0.62
C HIS A 198 11.32 -8.28 0.14
N GLY A 199 10.53 -9.10 -0.55
CA GLY A 199 9.46 -9.88 0.08
C GLY A 199 10.01 -10.91 1.06
N THR A 200 11.18 -11.52 0.78
CA THR A 200 11.88 -12.41 1.71
C THR A 200 12.25 -11.68 3.00
N ALA A 201 12.81 -10.47 2.89
CA ALA A 201 13.19 -9.65 4.04
C ALA A 201 11.97 -9.20 4.86
N VAL A 202 10.88 -8.80 4.21
CA VAL A 202 9.60 -8.46 4.83
C VAL A 202 9.02 -9.67 5.58
N ALA A 203 8.97 -10.84 4.92
CA ALA A 203 8.49 -12.08 5.54
C ALA A 203 9.37 -12.51 6.72
N ALA A 204 10.69 -12.30 6.64
CA ALA A 204 11.61 -12.63 7.72
C ALA A 204 11.38 -11.76 8.97
N ILE A 205 11.18 -10.46 8.82
CA ILE A 205 10.85 -9.58 9.95
C ILE A 205 9.54 -10.03 10.60
N ALA A 206 8.51 -10.33 9.80
CA ALA A 206 7.24 -10.75 10.34
C ALA A 206 7.29 -12.13 10.99
N ALA A 207 7.99 -13.11 10.41
CA ALA A 207 7.77 -14.51 10.73
C ALA A 207 8.97 -15.47 10.55
N ALA A 208 10.23 -15.02 10.50
CA ALA A 208 11.37 -15.94 10.50
C ALA A 208 11.37 -16.84 11.73
N GLY A 209 11.66 -18.14 11.53
CA GLY A 209 11.60 -19.15 12.59
C GLY A 209 12.74 -19.07 13.60
N GLY A 210 13.83 -18.38 13.28
CA GLY A 210 15.04 -18.30 14.10
C GLY A 210 15.94 -19.54 13.97
N ASN A 211 15.89 -20.23 12.83
CA ASN A 211 16.67 -21.42 12.57
C ASN A 211 18.13 -21.12 12.18
N LEU A 212 18.41 -19.89 11.77
CA LEU A 212 19.76 -19.41 11.45
C LEU A 212 20.26 -18.46 12.55
N TYR A 213 21.57 -18.29 12.63
CA TYR A 213 22.24 -17.33 13.51
C TYR A 213 21.82 -17.44 14.99
N ASP A 214 21.66 -18.68 15.48
CA ASP A 214 21.27 -18.96 16.88
C ASP A 214 20.00 -18.20 17.33
N GLY A 215 19.06 -17.97 16.40
CA GLY A 215 17.81 -17.25 16.68
C GLY A 215 17.92 -15.73 16.72
N ALA A 216 19.08 -15.15 16.41
CA ALA A 216 19.30 -13.69 16.49
C ALA A 216 18.37 -12.91 15.54
N LEU A 217 17.92 -13.51 14.45
CA LEU A 217 17.03 -12.92 13.45
C LEU A 217 15.61 -13.54 13.45
N THR A 218 15.19 -14.12 14.59
CA THR A 218 13.81 -14.63 14.75
C THR A 218 12.78 -13.54 14.43
N GLY A 219 11.77 -13.84 13.64
CA GLY A 219 10.66 -12.94 13.29
C GLY A 219 9.79 -12.57 14.51
N VAL A 220 8.86 -11.66 14.32
CA VAL A 220 7.92 -11.23 15.36
C VAL A 220 6.99 -12.37 15.76
N ALA A 221 6.45 -13.10 14.79
CA ALA A 221 5.52 -14.22 14.95
C ALA A 221 6.07 -15.51 14.32
N PRO A 222 7.11 -16.13 14.95
CA PRO A 222 7.92 -17.18 14.32
C PRO A 222 7.18 -18.51 14.05
N GLU A 223 6.02 -18.74 14.67
CA GLU A 223 5.22 -19.94 14.44
C GLU A 223 3.97 -19.70 13.58
N SER A 224 3.77 -18.47 13.08
CA SER A 224 2.71 -18.19 12.10
C SER A 224 2.92 -18.98 10.82
N GLU A 225 1.82 -19.43 10.23
CA GLU A 225 1.82 -19.99 8.88
C GLU A 225 1.70 -18.85 7.86
N LEU A 226 2.20 -19.06 6.65
CA LEU A 226 2.35 -18.00 5.66
C LEU A 226 1.45 -18.23 4.44
N LEU A 227 0.85 -17.15 3.96
CA LEU A 227 0.25 -17.03 2.63
C LEU A 227 1.05 -16.00 1.84
N ILE A 228 1.64 -16.42 0.73
CA ILE A 228 2.52 -15.55 -0.06
C ILE A 228 1.87 -15.23 -1.39
N VAL A 229 1.82 -13.94 -1.72
CA VAL A 229 1.43 -13.49 -3.06
C VAL A 229 2.55 -12.66 -3.65
N LYS A 230 3.12 -13.15 -4.72
CA LYS A 230 4.09 -12.41 -5.52
C LYS A 230 3.37 -11.60 -6.58
N LEU A 231 3.46 -10.25 -6.49
CA LEU A 231 2.80 -9.34 -7.41
C LEU A 231 3.59 -9.06 -8.69
N GLY A 232 4.90 -8.86 -8.58
CA GLY A 232 5.75 -8.44 -9.69
C GLY A 232 7.22 -8.62 -9.38
N ASN A 233 8.06 -8.11 -10.27
CA ASN A 233 9.51 -8.02 -10.06
C ASN A 233 9.88 -6.54 -9.90
N SER A 234 10.93 -6.25 -9.14
CA SER A 234 11.53 -4.91 -9.10
C SER A 234 12.18 -4.59 -10.46
N GLY A 235 11.76 -3.49 -11.09
CA GLY A 235 12.30 -3.04 -12.36
C GLY A 235 11.29 -2.20 -13.15
N THR A 236 11.77 -1.36 -14.04
CA THR A 236 10.93 -0.36 -14.76
C THR A 236 9.86 -0.97 -15.65
N GLU A 237 10.04 -2.23 -16.11
CA GLU A 237 9.10 -2.90 -17.02
C GLU A 237 8.04 -3.76 -16.33
N SER A 238 8.16 -4.01 -15.01
CA SER A 238 7.28 -4.96 -14.32
C SER A 238 6.81 -4.53 -12.93
N PHE A 239 6.67 -3.22 -12.70
CA PHE A 239 6.04 -2.75 -11.47
C PHE A 239 4.61 -3.31 -11.34
N PRO A 240 4.25 -3.85 -10.17
CA PRO A 240 2.89 -4.34 -9.96
C PRO A 240 1.86 -3.21 -10.07
N ARG A 241 0.65 -3.59 -10.42
CA ARG A 241 -0.50 -2.68 -10.56
C ARG A 241 -1.47 -2.86 -9.40
N THR A 242 -2.32 -1.87 -9.20
CA THR A 242 -3.39 -1.92 -8.19
C THR A 242 -4.32 -3.12 -8.36
N THR A 243 -4.55 -3.58 -9.59
CA THR A 243 -5.32 -4.80 -9.90
C THR A 243 -4.68 -6.06 -9.33
N GLU A 244 -3.36 -6.21 -9.41
CA GLU A 244 -2.65 -7.33 -8.77
C GLU A 244 -2.80 -7.31 -7.26
N LEU A 245 -2.74 -6.12 -6.63
CA LEU A 245 -2.95 -5.98 -5.19
C LEU A 245 -4.38 -6.35 -4.77
N MET A 246 -5.40 -5.90 -5.51
CA MET A 246 -6.80 -6.24 -5.21
C MET A 246 -7.05 -7.75 -5.32
N ARG A 247 -6.49 -8.40 -6.35
CA ARG A 247 -6.53 -9.88 -6.46
C ARG A 247 -5.85 -10.54 -5.28
N ALA A 248 -4.66 -10.07 -4.90
CA ALA A 248 -3.89 -10.63 -3.79
C ALA A 248 -4.68 -10.56 -2.47
N LEU A 249 -5.26 -9.41 -2.14
CA LEU A 249 -6.05 -9.24 -0.92
C LEU A 249 -7.31 -10.13 -0.93
N THR A 250 -8.02 -10.19 -2.06
CA THR A 250 -9.16 -11.10 -2.23
C THR A 250 -8.76 -12.55 -2.00
N TYR A 251 -7.64 -12.96 -2.60
CA TYR A 251 -7.10 -14.31 -2.44
C TYR A 251 -6.75 -14.64 -0.99
N LEU A 252 -6.00 -13.76 -0.32
CA LEU A 252 -5.58 -13.98 1.07
C LEU A 252 -6.77 -14.15 2.01
N VAL A 253 -7.79 -13.30 1.86
CA VAL A 253 -9.00 -13.38 2.71
C VAL A 253 -9.81 -14.63 2.40
N ARG A 254 -9.97 -15.01 1.13
CA ARG A 254 -10.64 -16.27 0.75
C ARG A 254 -9.91 -17.50 1.31
N LYS A 255 -8.57 -17.54 1.21
CA LYS A 255 -7.76 -18.63 1.78
C LYS A 255 -7.84 -18.67 3.32
N ALA A 256 -7.83 -17.54 3.98
CA ALA A 256 -7.99 -17.48 5.43
C ALA A 256 -9.35 -18.01 5.88
N ILE A 257 -10.43 -17.68 5.16
CA ILE A 257 -11.77 -18.21 5.41
C ILE A 257 -11.82 -19.72 5.15
N GLU A 258 -11.25 -20.19 4.02
CA GLU A 258 -11.16 -21.60 3.67
C GLU A 258 -10.43 -22.42 4.75
N LEU A 259 -9.30 -21.88 5.24
CA LEU A 259 -8.48 -22.47 6.30
C LEU A 259 -9.07 -22.29 7.71
N GLN A 260 -10.13 -21.50 7.85
CA GLN A 260 -10.75 -21.11 9.14
C GLN A 260 -9.78 -20.46 10.14
N MET A 261 -8.77 -19.76 9.64
CA MET A 261 -7.73 -19.11 10.43
C MET A 261 -7.83 -17.59 10.31
N PRO A 262 -7.51 -16.84 11.38
CA PRO A 262 -7.33 -15.39 11.27
C PRO A 262 -6.08 -15.05 10.46
N VAL A 263 -6.08 -13.89 9.79
CA VAL A 263 -4.96 -13.44 8.95
C VAL A 263 -4.55 -12.00 9.23
N ALA A 264 -3.26 -11.78 9.45
CA ALA A 264 -2.62 -10.47 9.43
C ALA A 264 -1.93 -10.26 8.08
N VAL A 265 -2.31 -9.24 7.33
CA VAL A 265 -1.82 -8.98 5.98
C VAL A 265 -0.83 -7.85 5.98
N ASN A 266 0.32 -8.05 5.35
CA ASN A 266 1.36 -7.05 5.12
C ASN A 266 1.31 -6.54 3.69
N VAL A 267 1.19 -5.22 3.52
CA VAL A 267 1.26 -4.52 2.24
C VAL A 267 2.36 -3.47 2.32
N SER A 268 3.44 -3.70 1.57
CA SER A 268 4.63 -2.83 1.56
C SER A 268 4.79 -2.12 0.21
N PHE A 269 3.70 -1.63 -0.35
CA PHE A 269 3.64 -0.92 -1.63
C PHE A 269 2.80 0.33 -1.53
N GLY A 270 3.10 1.29 -2.41
CA GLY A 270 2.27 2.47 -2.56
C GLY A 270 2.59 3.24 -3.83
N ASN A 271 1.75 4.23 -4.10
CA ASN A 271 1.92 5.22 -5.15
C ASN A 271 1.40 6.59 -4.68
N THR A 272 1.63 7.63 -5.48
CA THR A 272 1.17 9.00 -5.20
C THR A 272 0.00 9.43 -6.11
N TYR A 273 -0.67 8.48 -6.75
CA TYR A 273 -1.72 8.77 -7.73
C TYR A 273 -3.11 8.78 -7.09
N GLY A 274 -3.60 9.96 -6.73
CA GLY A 274 -4.93 10.17 -6.16
C GLY A 274 -4.98 11.32 -5.17
N ALA A 275 -6.14 11.53 -4.54
CA ALA A 275 -6.41 12.64 -3.64
C ALA A 275 -5.78 12.50 -2.24
N HIS A 276 -5.18 11.38 -1.90
CA HIS A 276 -4.61 11.05 -0.57
C HIS A 276 -5.61 11.23 0.60
N ASP A 277 -6.89 11.01 0.32
CA ASP A 277 -8.02 11.22 1.24
C ASP A 277 -8.83 9.95 1.55
N GLY A 278 -8.36 8.78 1.13
CA GLY A 278 -9.03 7.49 1.34
C GLY A 278 -10.19 7.20 0.38
N THR A 279 -10.37 8.01 -0.66
CA THR A 279 -11.56 7.92 -1.54
C THR A 279 -11.36 7.15 -2.84
N SER A 280 -10.13 6.79 -3.21
CA SER A 280 -9.87 5.98 -4.41
C SER A 280 -10.54 4.59 -4.30
N LEU A 281 -10.86 3.97 -5.45
CA LEU A 281 -11.46 2.62 -5.45
C LEU A 281 -10.60 1.58 -4.72
N LEU A 282 -9.28 1.66 -4.84
CA LEU A 282 -8.36 0.78 -4.13
C LEU A 282 -8.51 0.94 -2.61
N GLU A 283 -8.52 2.16 -2.09
CA GLU A 283 -8.62 2.45 -0.66
C GLU A 283 -9.96 2.00 -0.09
N ARG A 284 -11.04 2.32 -0.79
CA ARG A 284 -12.38 1.86 -0.43
C ARG A 284 -12.51 0.34 -0.47
N PHE A 285 -11.83 -0.31 -1.43
CA PHE A 285 -11.76 -1.76 -1.49
C PHE A 285 -11.04 -2.33 -0.25
N LEU A 286 -9.89 -1.76 0.15
CA LEU A 286 -9.19 -2.19 1.35
C LEU A 286 -10.06 -2.02 2.60
N ASP A 287 -10.78 -0.92 2.71
CA ASP A 287 -11.69 -0.67 3.83
C ASP A 287 -12.81 -1.71 3.89
N ASN A 288 -13.39 -2.08 2.75
CA ASN A 288 -14.39 -3.14 2.69
C ASN A 288 -13.81 -4.52 3.00
N VAL A 289 -12.60 -4.82 2.49
CA VAL A 289 -11.91 -6.09 2.75
C VAL A 289 -11.56 -6.25 4.23
N ALA A 290 -11.15 -5.17 4.89
CA ALA A 290 -10.82 -5.17 6.32
C ALA A 290 -12.02 -5.54 7.22
N GLU A 291 -13.25 -5.48 6.70
CA GLU A 291 -14.47 -5.92 7.40
C GLU A 291 -14.82 -7.40 7.14
N ILE A 292 -14.12 -8.06 6.21
CA ILE A 292 -14.44 -9.43 5.82
C ILE A 292 -13.57 -10.42 6.57
N GLY A 293 -14.20 -11.36 7.25
CA GLY A 293 -13.51 -12.41 7.99
C GLY A 293 -12.75 -11.87 9.20
N ARG A 294 -11.80 -12.67 9.67
CA ARG A 294 -10.91 -12.31 10.79
C ARG A 294 -9.59 -11.77 10.23
N CYS A 295 -9.65 -10.59 9.64
CA CYS A 295 -8.55 -9.99 8.90
C CYS A 295 -8.07 -8.69 9.58
N SER A 296 -6.76 -8.43 9.55
CA SER A 296 -6.15 -7.14 9.88
C SER A 296 -5.12 -6.80 8.79
N ILE A 297 -5.23 -5.63 8.17
CA ILE A 297 -4.37 -5.22 7.06
C ILE A 297 -3.43 -4.11 7.54
N CYS A 298 -2.12 -4.33 7.43
CA CYS A 298 -1.08 -3.36 7.75
C CYS A 298 -0.45 -2.84 6.45
N VAL A 299 -0.34 -1.51 6.33
CA VAL A 299 0.17 -0.84 5.12
C VAL A 299 1.26 0.16 5.51
N GLY A 300 2.38 0.14 4.81
CA GLY A 300 3.45 1.13 5.00
C GLY A 300 3.00 2.54 4.58
N SER A 301 3.42 3.55 5.33
CA SER A 301 3.05 4.96 5.07
C SER A 301 3.69 5.54 3.80
N GLY A 302 4.67 4.86 3.22
CA GLY A 302 5.46 5.36 2.10
C GLY A 302 6.73 6.09 2.53
N ASN A 303 7.63 6.32 1.57
CA ASN A 303 8.94 6.96 1.81
C ASN A 303 9.03 8.34 1.15
N GLU A 304 7.91 9.00 0.95
CA GLU A 304 7.84 10.28 0.22
C GLU A 304 7.93 11.52 1.13
N GLY A 305 8.09 11.35 2.46
CA GLY A 305 8.10 12.44 3.44
C GLY A 305 9.15 13.53 3.18
N ALA A 306 10.32 13.15 2.66
CA ALA A 306 11.42 14.06 2.31
C ALA A 306 11.72 14.11 0.80
N ALA A 307 10.90 13.47 -0.04
CA ALA A 307 11.17 13.32 -1.47
C ALA A 307 10.96 14.60 -2.28
N GLY A 308 10.18 15.55 -1.76
CA GLY A 308 9.87 16.80 -2.46
C GLY A 308 8.81 16.64 -3.56
N GLY A 309 8.04 15.56 -3.54
CA GLY A 309 7.01 15.24 -4.52
C GLY A 309 5.63 15.83 -4.23
N HIS A 310 5.44 16.51 -3.12
CA HIS A 310 4.17 17.13 -2.73
C HIS A 310 4.32 18.62 -2.42
N ARG A 311 3.32 19.41 -2.80
CA ARG A 311 3.17 20.81 -2.44
C ARG A 311 1.71 21.11 -2.09
N GLU A 312 1.47 21.52 -0.84
CA GLU A 312 0.20 22.08 -0.40
C GLU A 312 0.20 23.61 -0.56
N GLY A 313 -0.90 24.16 -1.06
CA GLY A 313 -1.15 25.60 -1.08
C GLY A 313 -2.47 25.95 -0.41
N TRP A 314 -2.51 27.13 0.20
CA TRP A 314 -3.74 27.77 0.67
C TRP A 314 -3.86 29.13 -0.01
N ILE A 315 -5.02 29.44 -0.57
CA ILE A 315 -5.22 30.63 -1.40
C ILE A 315 -6.50 31.34 -0.99
N ALA A 316 -6.38 32.66 -0.75
CA ALA A 316 -7.52 33.52 -0.51
C ALA A 316 -8.11 34.06 -1.82
N GLU A 317 -9.34 34.61 -1.75
CA GLU A 317 -10.00 35.20 -2.91
C GLU A 317 -9.13 36.27 -3.59
N GLY A 318 -8.98 36.15 -4.91
CA GLY A 318 -8.20 37.09 -5.73
C GLY A 318 -6.68 36.97 -5.56
N GLU A 319 -6.20 36.16 -4.64
CA GLU A 319 -4.78 35.87 -4.47
C GLU A 319 -4.27 35.00 -5.61
N THR A 320 -2.98 35.14 -5.95
CA THR A 320 -2.28 34.29 -6.90
C THR A 320 -1.10 33.64 -6.21
N GLN A 321 -1.01 32.33 -6.28
CA GLN A 321 0.15 31.57 -5.83
C GLN A 321 0.85 30.91 -7.00
N ARG A 322 2.19 30.89 -6.94
CA ARG A 322 3.06 30.25 -7.91
C ARG A 322 3.80 29.10 -7.26
N THR A 323 3.70 27.94 -7.87
CA THR A 323 4.45 26.75 -7.49
C THR A 323 5.39 26.35 -8.62
N GLU A 324 6.64 26.13 -8.27
CA GLU A 324 7.71 25.76 -9.20
C GLU A 324 8.24 24.37 -8.89
N TRP A 325 8.54 23.61 -9.96
CA TRP A 325 9.25 22.35 -9.84
C TRP A 325 10.33 22.26 -10.90
N ASN A 326 11.40 21.56 -10.58
CA ASN A 326 12.43 21.24 -11.53
C ASN A 326 12.12 19.91 -12.21
N VAL A 327 12.31 19.87 -13.52
CA VAL A 327 12.36 18.63 -14.31
C VAL A 327 13.82 18.36 -14.64
N GLY A 328 14.34 17.24 -14.11
CA GLY A 328 15.71 16.80 -14.36
C GLY A 328 15.94 16.40 -15.82
N THR A 329 17.19 16.33 -16.22
CA THR A 329 17.60 15.73 -17.49
C THR A 329 17.23 14.24 -17.50
N TYR A 330 16.84 13.69 -18.63
CA TYR A 330 16.48 12.27 -18.79
C TYR A 330 15.13 11.86 -18.16
N GLN A 331 14.21 12.81 -17.92
CA GLN A 331 12.85 12.48 -17.52
C GLN A 331 12.03 12.06 -18.76
N ALA A 332 11.67 10.78 -18.85
CA ALA A 332 10.98 10.23 -20.02
C ALA A 332 9.52 10.72 -20.13
N SER A 333 8.83 10.81 -19.01
CA SER A 333 7.49 11.45 -18.88
C SER A 333 7.34 11.97 -17.45
N LEU A 334 6.41 12.90 -17.25
CA LEU A 334 6.12 13.42 -15.91
C LEU A 334 4.63 13.72 -15.78
N SER A 335 3.98 13.10 -14.80
CA SER A 335 2.64 13.47 -14.40
C SER A 335 2.67 14.50 -13.26
N VAL A 336 1.79 15.48 -13.31
CA VAL A 336 1.52 16.44 -12.23
C VAL A 336 0.04 16.42 -11.95
N GLN A 337 -0.34 16.13 -10.71
CA GLN A 337 -1.73 16.10 -10.28
C GLN A 337 -2.01 17.36 -9.43
N LEU A 338 -3.05 18.08 -9.75
CA LEU A 338 -3.59 19.15 -8.92
C LEU A 338 -4.95 18.70 -8.37
N TRP A 339 -5.07 18.65 -7.07
CA TRP A 339 -6.30 18.36 -6.35
C TRP A 339 -6.81 19.60 -5.64
N LYS A 340 -8.10 19.92 -5.79
CA LYS A 340 -8.76 21.03 -5.13
C LYS A 340 -10.23 20.74 -4.87
N GLU A 341 -10.87 21.50 -4.01
CA GLU A 341 -12.30 21.41 -3.86
C GLU A 341 -13.02 21.92 -5.13
N TYR A 342 -13.98 21.15 -5.63
CA TYR A 342 -14.70 21.45 -6.89
C TYR A 342 -15.43 22.80 -6.83
N SER A 343 -15.99 23.15 -5.67
CA SER A 343 -16.74 24.39 -5.47
C SER A 343 -15.88 25.67 -5.59
N ASN A 344 -14.55 25.57 -5.54
CA ASN A 344 -13.63 26.71 -5.59
C ASN A 344 -13.06 26.89 -7.01
N PRO A 345 -13.55 27.86 -7.81
CA PRO A 345 -13.05 28.08 -9.17
C PRO A 345 -11.67 28.77 -9.14
N TYR A 346 -10.74 28.22 -9.93
CA TYR A 346 -9.38 28.73 -10.06
C TYR A 346 -9.05 29.08 -11.52
N GLU A 347 -8.32 30.17 -11.71
CA GLU A 347 -7.58 30.42 -12.94
C GLU A 347 -6.20 29.77 -12.80
N ILE A 348 -5.84 28.92 -13.75
CA ILE A 348 -4.62 28.14 -13.71
C ILE A 348 -3.78 28.48 -14.93
N VAL A 349 -2.50 28.80 -14.73
CA VAL A 349 -1.55 29.09 -15.82
C VAL A 349 -0.33 28.19 -15.67
N LEU A 350 -0.12 27.30 -16.63
CA LEU A 350 1.09 26.50 -16.76
C LEU A 350 2.17 27.31 -17.46
N MET A 351 3.41 27.19 -16.98
CA MET A 351 4.58 27.90 -17.54
C MET A 351 5.72 26.91 -17.80
N SER A 352 6.27 26.94 -19.00
CA SER A 352 7.43 26.12 -19.40
C SER A 352 8.76 26.76 -18.99
N PRO A 353 9.89 26.03 -19.09
CA PRO A 353 11.22 26.56 -18.78
C PRO A 353 11.64 27.77 -19.62
N SER A 354 11.15 27.93 -20.86
CA SER A 354 11.40 29.12 -21.70
C SER A 354 10.53 30.32 -21.31
N GLY A 355 9.55 30.14 -20.40
CA GLY A 355 8.60 31.16 -20.01
C GLY A 355 7.33 31.21 -20.88
N GLU A 356 7.11 30.23 -21.76
CA GLU A 356 5.85 30.08 -22.50
C GLU A 356 4.72 29.81 -21.51
N LYS A 357 3.55 30.46 -21.70
CA LYS A 357 2.40 30.37 -20.80
C LYS A 357 1.21 29.76 -21.49
N ARG A 358 0.53 28.87 -20.79
CA ARG A 358 -0.75 28.29 -21.21
C ARG A 358 -1.77 28.39 -20.09
N GLN A 359 -2.89 29.04 -20.36
CA GLN A 359 -4.03 29.11 -19.43
C GLN A 359 -4.89 27.86 -19.58
N LEU A 360 -5.26 27.27 -18.43
CA LEU A 360 -6.24 26.20 -18.28
C LEU A 360 -7.47 26.77 -17.56
N ASP A 361 -8.65 26.47 -18.08
CA ASP A 361 -9.93 26.86 -17.44
C ASP A 361 -10.46 25.64 -16.67
N ASP A 362 -10.43 25.69 -15.34
CA ASP A 362 -10.86 24.57 -14.48
C ASP A 362 -12.37 24.26 -14.56
N ARG A 363 -13.15 25.09 -15.29
CA ARG A 363 -14.57 24.89 -15.56
C ARG A 363 -14.82 24.24 -16.92
N LYS A 364 -13.79 24.16 -17.75
CA LYS A 364 -13.88 23.51 -19.06
C LYS A 364 -13.43 22.07 -18.95
N GLU A 365 -14.34 21.22 -18.53
CA GLU A 365 -14.11 19.79 -18.32
C GLU A 365 -13.63 19.07 -19.58
N GLY A 366 -12.82 18.03 -19.42
CA GLY A 366 -12.35 17.16 -20.48
C GLY A 366 -10.87 17.29 -20.82
N ALA A 367 -10.48 16.66 -21.91
CA ALA A 367 -9.10 16.57 -22.36
C ALA A 367 -8.68 17.74 -23.23
N GLU A 368 -7.51 18.30 -22.96
CA GLU A 368 -6.80 19.24 -23.83
C GLU A 368 -5.39 18.71 -24.15
N SER A 369 -4.92 18.95 -25.37
CA SER A 369 -3.53 18.66 -25.77
C SER A 369 -2.91 19.89 -26.43
N PHE A 370 -1.71 20.26 -25.97
CA PHE A 370 -0.97 21.38 -26.52
C PHE A 370 0.54 21.20 -26.39
N LEU A 371 1.29 21.93 -27.20
CA LEU A 371 2.74 21.88 -27.19
C LEU A 371 3.30 23.09 -26.44
N MET A 372 4.27 22.87 -25.58
CA MET A 372 5.05 23.90 -24.87
C MET A 372 6.51 23.48 -24.84
N ASP A 373 7.39 24.31 -25.37
CA ASP A 373 8.85 24.13 -25.28
C ASP A 373 9.34 22.74 -25.75
N GLY A 374 8.71 22.19 -26.81
CA GLY A 374 9.02 20.85 -27.35
C GLY A 374 8.46 19.69 -26.49
N THR A 375 7.69 19.98 -25.47
CA THR A 375 7.00 19.01 -24.63
C THR A 375 5.51 19.03 -24.95
N ARG A 376 4.94 17.88 -25.24
CA ARG A 376 3.50 17.69 -25.37
C ARG A 376 2.90 17.63 -23.96
N VAL A 377 1.96 18.51 -23.66
CA VAL A 377 1.18 18.49 -22.43
C VAL A 377 -0.21 17.94 -22.73
N LEU A 378 -0.56 16.84 -22.09
CA LEU A 378 -1.89 16.28 -22.08
C LEU A 378 -2.54 16.69 -20.77
N ALA A 379 -3.56 17.56 -20.83
CA ALA A 379 -4.27 18.03 -19.65
C ALA A 379 -5.66 17.42 -19.60
N TYR A 380 -6.11 17.02 -18.41
CA TYR A 380 -7.48 16.62 -18.18
C TYR A 380 -8.06 17.42 -17.01
N ILE A 381 -9.13 18.15 -17.26
CA ILE A 381 -9.88 18.87 -16.25
C ILE A 381 -11.06 17.98 -15.84
N GLY A 382 -10.93 17.34 -14.68
CA GLY A 382 -11.90 16.35 -14.22
C GLY A 382 -13.13 16.97 -13.55
N VAL A 383 -14.08 16.10 -13.22
CA VAL A 383 -15.22 16.37 -12.35
C VAL A 383 -15.10 15.54 -11.08
N PRO A 384 -15.83 15.84 -9.99
CA PRO A 384 -15.87 15.00 -8.82
C PRO A 384 -16.32 13.58 -9.14
N SER A 385 -15.68 12.59 -8.49
CA SER A 385 -16.13 11.20 -8.55
C SER A 385 -17.33 11.00 -7.60
N PRO A 386 -18.08 9.88 -7.71
CA PRO A 386 -19.13 9.55 -6.73
C PRO A 386 -18.63 9.44 -5.29
N TYR A 387 -17.32 9.43 -5.07
CA TYR A 387 -16.69 9.15 -3.78
C TYR A 387 -15.91 10.32 -3.19
N SER A 388 -15.70 11.40 -3.96
CA SER A 388 -14.93 12.58 -3.54
C SER A 388 -15.57 13.86 -4.03
N VAL A 389 -15.56 14.91 -3.19
CA VAL A 389 -15.99 16.28 -3.55
C VAL A 389 -14.88 17.07 -4.26
N ASN A 390 -13.69 16.47 -4.36
CA ASN A 390 -12.53 17.12 -4.93
C ASN A 390 -12.51 16.98 -6.45
N GLN A 391 -11.98 18.01 -7.11
CA GLN A 391 -11.66 18.04 -8.52
C GLN A 391 -10.20 17.70 -8.74
N GLU A 392 -9.95 16.78 -9.68
CA GLU A 392 -8.62 16.49 -10.19
C GLU A 392 -8.36 17.25 -11.48
N ILE A 393 -7.19 17.87 -11.56
CA ILE A 393 -6.63 18.37 -12.81
C ILE A 393 -5.32 17.64 -13.03
N TRP A 394 -5.27 16.83 -14.09
CA TRP A 394 -4.13 16.00 -14.45
C TRP A 394 -3.35 16.63 -15.58
N LEU A 395 -2.05 16.71 -15.42
CA LEU A 395 -1.11 17.12 -16.46
C LEU A 395 -0.14 15.98 -16.71
N GLU A 396 -0.07 15.49 -17.93
CA GLU A 396 0.93 14.52 -18.36
C GLU A 396 1.87 15.19 -19.36
N LEU A 397 3.13 15.31 -19.00
CA LEU A 397 4.19 15.88 -19.83
C LEU A 397 4.93 14.75 -20.53
N ILE A 398 4.89 14.73 -21.86
CA ILE A 398 5.58 13.73 -22.68
C ILE A 398 6.44 14.45 -23.73
N PRO A 399 7.57 13.88 -24.17
CA PRO A 399 8.39 14.49 -25.22
C PRO A 399 7.65 14.42 -26.57
N GLU A 400 7.76 15.47 -27.38
CA GLU A 400 7.14 15.48 -28.73
C GLU A 400 8.05 14.78 -29.75
N GLU A 401 9.24 15.28 -29.98
CA GLU A 401 10.22 14.74 -30.91
C GLU A 401 11.47 14.20 -30.21
N ASP A 402 11.82 14.76 -29.05
CA ASP A 402 12.93 14.34 -28.22
C ASP A 402 12.64 13.02 -27.49
N THR A 403 13.68 12.46 -26.86
CA THR A 403 13.53 11.26 -26.00
C THR A 403 13.03 11.60 -24.60
N TYR A 404 13.17 12.86 -24.16
CA TYR A 404 12.90 13.30 -22.79
C TYR A 404 12.08 14.59 -22.75
N VAL A 405 11.31 14.75 -21.69
CA VAL A 405 10.61 15.99 -21.36
C VAL A 405 11.59 17.15 -21.22
N LYS A 406 11.20 18.35 -21.63
CA LYS A 406 12.00 19.55 -21.49
C LYS A 406 12.45 19.74 -20.05
N SER A 407 13.74 19.61 -19.82
CA SER A 407 14.34 19.84 -18.51
C SER A 407 14.38 21.33 -18.15
N GLY A 408 14.34 21.61 -16.85
CA GLY A 408 14.37 22.96 -16.31
C GLY A 408 13.20 23.25 -15.40
N VAL A 409 12.97 24.54 -15.10
CA VAL A 409 11.96 24.97 -14.15
C VAL A 409 10.62 25.15 -14.84
N TRP A 410 9.70 24.28 -14.50
CA TRP A 410 8.27 24.42 -14.82
C TRP A 410 7.57 25.11 -13.66
N ALA A 411 6.48 25.81 -13.94
CA ALA A 411 5.69 26.46 -12.90
C ALA A 411 4.19 26.38 -13.21
N ILE A 412 3.39 26.42 -12.15
CA ILE A 412 1.95 26.61 -12.19
C ILE A 412 1.59 27.84 -11.35
N GLU A 413 0.84 28.78 -11.92
CA GLU A 413 0.24 29.89 -11.21
C GLU A 413 -1.26 29.58 -11.02
N ILE A 414 -1.73 29.67 -9.79
CA ILE A 414 -3.12 29.40 -9.41
C ILE A 414 -3.68 30.67 -8.79
N ARG A 415 -4.81 31.17 -9.32
CA ARG A 415 -5.52 32.33 -8.80
C ARG A 415 -6.95 31.95 -8.45
N ALA A 416 -7.36 32.22 -7.20
CA ALA A 416 -8.73 32.01 -6.79
C ALA A 416 -9.67 33.07 -7.39
N LEU A 417 -10.73 32.61 -8.06
CA LEU A 417 -11.71 33.48 -8.75
C LEU A 417 -12.96 33.77 -7.94
N GLY A 418 -13.16 33.15 -6.79
CA GLY A 418 -14.38 33.28 -5.99
C GLY A 418 -14.21 32.94 -4.52
N GLY A 419 -15.04 33.50 -3.76
CA GLY A 419 -15.62 33.55 -2.43
C GLY A 419 -14.95 32.91 -1.25
N ASN A 420 -14.58 31.67 -1.29
CA ASN A 420 -14.04 30.99 -0.12
C ASN A 420 -12.54 30.74 -0.27
N PRO A 421 -11.75 31.01 0.78
CA PRO A 421 -10.38 30.52 0.83
C PRO A 421 -10.37 29.00 0.65
N GLY A 422 -9.45 28.49 -0.14
CA GLY A 422 -9.36 27.07 -0.42
C GLY A 422 -7.94 26.53 -0.35
N THR A 423 -7.82 25.24 -0.13
CA THR A 423 -6.57 24.52 -0.24
C THR A 423 -6.48 23.82 -1.59
N TYR A 424 -5.26 23.61 -2.04
CA TYR A 424 -4.96 22.73 -3.15
C TYR A 424 -3.72 21.91 -2.85
N ASP A 425 -3.63 20.74 -3.44
CA ASP A 425 -2.49 19.85 -3.33
C ASP A 425 -1.95 19.52 -4.74
N LEU A 426 -0.63 19.57 -4.90
CA LEU A 426 0.09 19.19 -6.10
C LEU A 426 0.95 17.97 -5.81
N TYR A 427 0.83 16.93 -6.61
CA TYR A 427 1.62 15.71 -6.48
C TYR A 427 2.40 15.41 -7.75
N LEU A 428 3.64 14.97 -7.56
CA LEU A 428 4.47 14.30 -8.55
C LEU A 428 4.42 12.78 -8.33
N PRO A 429 4.86 11.96 -9.30
CA PRO A 429 5.06 10.53 -9.09
C PRO A 429 5.97 10.22 -7.91
N CYS A 430 5.94 8.97 -7.41
CA CYS A 430 6.87 8.51 -6.39
C CYS A 430 8.33 8.76 -6.80
N SER A 431 9.15 9.13 -5.83
CA SER A 431 10.56 9.46 -6.01
C SER A 431 11.37 8.35 -6.70
N VAL A 432 10.96 7.09 -6.55
CA VAL A 432 11.60 5.92 -7.16
C VAL A 432 11.57 5.92 -8.70
N VAL A 433 10.60 6.62 -9.32
CA VAL A 433 10.47 6.73 -10.78
C VAL A 433 10.88 8.09 -11.32
N LEU A 434 11.22 9.03 -10.45
CA LEU A 434 11.68 10.36 -10.82
C LEU A 434 13.21 10.40 -10.91
N GLY A 435 13.72 11.23 -11.82
CA GLY A 435 15.12 11.64 -11.76
C GLY A 435 15.42 12.40 -10.46
N ALA A 436 16.59 12.21 -9.89
CA ALA A 436 16.99 12.77 -8.58
C ALA A 436 16.79 14.30 -8.44
N ALA A 437 16.77 15.02 -9.56
CA ALA A 437 16.57 16.47 -9.60
C ALA A 437 15.10 16.87 -9.82
N THR A 438 14.20 15.94 -10.12
CA THR A 438 12.77 16.25 -10.38
C THR A 438 12.01 16.33 -9.07
N ARG A 439 11.66 17.56 -8.66
CA ARG A 439 10.95 17.82 -7.38
C ARG A 439 10.42 19.25 -7.32
N PHE A 440 9.51 19.53 -6.42
CA PHE A 440 9.11 20.89 -6.06
C PHE A 440 10.25 21.63 -5.32
N PHE A 441 10.45 22.91 -5.62
CA PHE A 441 11.40 23.75 -4.88
C PHE A 441 10.95 24.06 -3.47
N SER A 442 9.63 24.28 -3.29
CA SER A 442 9.01 24.56 -1.99
C SER A 442 8.03 23.43 -1.65
N SER A 443 8.55 22.22 -1.46
CA SER A 443 7.74 21.06 -1.12
C SER A 443 7.17 21.12 0.28
N SER A 444 6.02 20.48 0.47
CA SER A 444 5.37 20.24 1.77
C SER A 444 5.59 18.77 2.17
N PRO A 445 6.11 18.50 3.36
CA PRO A 445 6.31 17.11 3.82
C PRO A 445 5.01 16.46 4.33
N GLU A 446 3.99 17.23 4.62
CA GLU A 446 2.66 16.78 5.02
C GLU A 446 1.91 16.16 3.84
N LYS A 447 0.90 15.33 4.11
CA LYS A 447 0.08 14.61 3.10
C LYS A 447 0.90 13.77 2.09
N THR A 448 2.02 13.23 2.54
CA THR A 448 2.92 12.39 1.74
C THR A 448 2.73 10.88 1.99
N LEU A 449 1.66 10.50 2.69
CA LEU A 449 1.24 9.10 2.79
C LEU A 449 0.97 8.55 1.38
N THR A 450 1.57 7.43 1.03
CA THR A 450 1.30 6.79 -0.26
C THR A 450 -0.04 6.03 -0.24
N ILE A 451 -0.74 6.00 -1.36
CA ILE A 451 -1.93 5.20 -1.55
C ILE A 451 -1.50 3.72 -1.71
N PRO A 452 -2.06 2.74 -0.93
CA PRO A 452 -3.33 2.85 -0.20
C PRO A 452 -3.20 3.07 1.32
N SER A 453 -2.11 3.61 1.83
CA SER A 453 -1.96 3.81 3.28
C SER A 453 -2.93 4.84 3.86
N THR A 454 -3.54 5.66 3.03
CA THR A 454 -4.60 6.62 3.38
C THR A 454 -5.99 6.00 3.54
N ALA A 455 -6.19 4.70 3.21
CA ALA A 455 -7.42 3.97 3.51
C ALA A 455 -7.72 3.99 5.02
N TYR A 456 -9.00 4.09 5.41
CA TYR A 456 -9.39 4.37 6.79
C TYR A 456 -9.21 3.18 7.74
N LYS A 457 -9.58 1.96 7.32
CA LYS A 457 -9.64 0.78 8.18
C LYS A 457 -8.34 0.00 8.27
N VAL A 458 -7.40 0.23 7.36
CA VAL A 458 -6.08 -0.36 7.43
C VAL A 458 -5.25 0.25 8.56
N ILE A 459 -4.28 -0.51 9.07
CA ILE A 459 -3.29 -0.04 10.03
C ILE A 459 -2.13 0.56 9.26
N THR A 460 -2.03 1.89 9.24
CA THR A 460 -0.96 2.61 8.53
C THR A 460 0.26 2.77 9.42
N VAL A 461 1.40 2.34 8.90
CA VAL A 461 2.64 2.22 9.67
C VAL A 461 3.70 3.18 9.16
N GLY A 462 4.06 4.16 9.99
CA GLY A 462 5.21 5.04 9.77
C GLY A 462 6.52 4.38 10.22
N ALA A 463 7.65 5.00 9.89
CA ALA A 463 8.97 4.53 10.24
C ALA A 463 9.68 5.47 11.22
N TYR A 464 10.46 4.90 12.14
CA TYR A 464 11.38 5.63 13.01
C TYR A 464 12.73 4.92 13.13
N ASP A 465 13.76 5.67 13.50
CA ASP A 465 15.09 5.13 13.81
C ASP A 465 15.11 4.61 15.24
N ALA A 466 15.25 3.30 15.39
CA ALA A 466 15.26 2.64 16.71
C ALA A 466 16.54 2.90 17.52
N ALA A 467 17.64 3.31 16.88
CA ALA A 467 18.91 3.60 17.57
C ALA A 467 18.87 4.96 18.28
N TYR A 468 18.21 5.93 17.64
CA TYR A 468 18.10 7.30 18.17
C TYR A 468 16.72 7.62 18.75
N GLU A 469 15.76 6.70 18.59
CA GLU A 469 14.34 6.90 18.93
C GLU A 469 13.78 8.19 18.30
N SER A 470 14.11 8.43 17.03
CA SER A 470 13.70 9.62 16.28
C SER A 470 12.87 9.27 15.03
N TYR A 471 11.94 10.13 14.66
CA TYR A 471 11.20 10.02 13.40
C TYR A 471 12.15 9.89 12.20
N ALA A 472 11.80 9.07 11.24
CA ALA A 472 12.56 8.91 9.99
C ALA A 472 12.02 9.87 8.93
N ASP A 473 12.81 10.85 8.49
CA ASP A 473 12.35 11.96 7.63
C ASP A 473 11.72 11.50 6.30
N PHE A 474 12.13 10.36 5.78
CA PHE A 474 11.53 9.78 4.58
C PHE A 474 10.12 9.24 4.79
N SER A 475 9.75 8.89 6.04
CA SER A 475 8.43 8.29 6.33
C SER A 475 7.31 9.22 5.91
N GLY A 476 6.35 8.68 5.15
CA GLY A 476 5.19 9.44 4.72
C GLY A 476 4.41 10.01 5.91
N ARG A 477 3.98 11.26 5.77
CA ARG A 477 3.24 12.01 6.78
C ARG A 477 1.77 12.17 6.40
N GLY A 478 0.93 12.22 7.41
CA GLY A 478 -0.47 12.59 7.26
C GLY A 478 -0.68 14.09 7.09
N CYS A 479 -1.87 14.56 7.43
CA CYS A 479 -2.21 15.99 7.42
C CYS A 479 -1.93 16.60 8.78
N CYS A 480 -1.33 17.80 8.81
CA CYS A 480 -1.19 18.59 10.02
C CYS A 480 -2.53 19.11 10.51
N PHE A 481 -2.83 18.90 11.79
CA PHE A 481 -4.04 19.38 12.45
C PHE A 481 -3.88 20.72 13.17
N SER A 482 -2.74 21.37 13.05
CA SER A 482 -2.55 22.70 13.60
C SER A 482 -3.34 23.69 12.76
N ASP A 483 -4.34 24.26 13.37
CA ASP A 483 -5.12 25.39 12.95
C ASP A 483 -6.37 25.14 12.11
N GLN A 484 -7.44 25.17 12.84
CA GLN A 484 -8.81 25.46 12.42
C GLN A 484 -9.64 24.33 11.83
N LYS A 485 -10.48 23.83 12.72
CA LYS A 485 -11.77 23.23 12.40
C LYS A 485 -11.70 21.85 11.72
N GLY A 486 -11.44 20.82 12.49
CA GLY A 486 -12.13 19.54 12.54
C GLY A 486 -12.83 18.98 11.29
N LEU A 487 -12.45 19.36 10.12
CA LEU A 487 -13.01 18.89 8.88
C LEU A 487 -11.91 18.17 8.08
N PHE A 488 -11.76 16.88 8.36
CA PHE A 488 -11.33 15.98 7.29
C PHE A 488 -12.39 16.05 6.18
N ALA A 489 -12.03 16.53 5.03
CA ALA A 489 -12.78 16.24 3.83
C ALA A 489 -12.73 14.72 3.63
N GLY A 490 -13.76 13.99 4.07
CA GLY A 490 -13.82 12.54 3.91
C GLY A 490 -14.12 11.71 5.14
N GLY A 491 -14.68 12.25 6.19
CA GLY A 491 -15.65 11.54 7.06
C GLY A 491 -15.20 10.46 8.01
N SER A 492 -14.01 10.40 8.64
CA SER A 492 -13.87 9.60 9.87
C SER A 492 -12.90 10.15 10.91
N GLY A 493 -12.35 11.33 10.73
CA GLY A 493 -11.55 11.99 11.77
C GLY A 493 -10.31 11.21 12.25
N SER A 494 -9.85 10.21 11.49
CA SER A 494 -8.75 9.33 11.90
C SER A 494 -7.40 9.91 11.47
N ILE A 495 -6.56 10.22 12.45
CA ILE A 495 -5.18 10.63 12.22
C ILE A 495 -4.37 9.46 11.65
N LYS A 496 -3.56 9.73 10.64
CA LYS A 496 -2.63 8.81 10.00
C LYS A 496 -1.21 9.40 10.00
N PRO A 497 -0.16 8.55 10.07
CA PRO A 497 -0.22 7.10 10.25
C PRO A 497 -0.87 6.70 11.58
N ASP A 498 -1.20 5.41 11.77
CA ASP A 498 -1.75 4.94 13.04
C ASP A 498 -0.70 4.88 14.14
N LEU A 499 0.48 4.41 13.80
CA LEU A 499 1.65 4.35 14.67
C LEU A 499 2.92 4.19 13.82
N ALA A 500 4.07 4.31 14.46
CA ALA A 500 5.36 4.06 13.83
C ALA A 500 6.03 2.80 14.39
N ALA A 501 6.81 2.12 13.55
CA ALA A 501 7.63 0.99 13.94
C ALA A 501 9.07 1.18 13.45
N PRO A 502 10.06 0.39 13.95
CA PRO A 502 11.44 0.50 13.52
C PRO A 502 11.56 0.35 11.99
N GLY A 503 12.07 1.35 11.32
CA GLY A 503 12.22 1.39 9.86
C GLY A 503 13.56 1.93 9.38
N VAL A 504 14.56 2.09 10.27
CA VAL A 504 15.90 2.58 9.92
C VAL A 504 16.93 1.63 10.51
N ASN A 505 17.89 1.20 9.72
CA ASN A 505 18.95 0.28 10.16
C ASN A 505 18.46 -1.11 10.65
N VAL A 506 17.40 -1.76 10.01
CA VAL A 506 16.92 -3.13 10.36
C VAL A 506 17.85 -4.20 9.84
N GLN A 507 18.32 -5.06 10.72
CA GLN A 507 18.85 -6.35 10.32
C GLN A 507 17.72 -7.32 10.04
N THR A 508 17.79 -7.98 8.90
CA THR A 508 16.86 -9.02 8.50
C THR A 508 17.57 -10.03 7.60
N LEU A 509 16.84 -11.03 7.13
CA LEU A 509 17.36 -12.01 6.18
C LEU A 509 17.07 -11.58 4.75
N GLY A 510 18.07 -11.75 3.90
CA GLY A 510 17.95 -11.67 2.46
C GLY A 510 17.82 -13.05 1.81
N LEU A 511 18.10 -13.11 0.53
CA LEU A 511 18.13 -14.35 -0.24
C LEU A 511 19.25 -15.28 0.28
N ASN A 512 19.06 -16.58 0.14
CA ASN A 512 20.03 -17.59 0.57
C ASN A 512 20.41 -17.49 2.06
N GLY A 513 19.58 -16.88 2.88
CA GLY A 513 19.80 -16.73 4.32
C GLY A 513 20.88 -15.73 4.71
N GLU A 514 21.37 -14.89 3.81
CA GLU A 514 22.35 -13.84 4.13
C GLU A 514 21.73 -12.74 5.03
N ILE A 515 22.56 -12.11 5.85
CA ILE A 515 22.13 -10.94 6.64
C ILE A 515 22.06 -9.73 5.73
N ARG A 516 20.90 -9.10 5.66
CA ARG A 516 20.69 -7.81 5.01
C ARG A 516 20.47 -6.70 6.01
N ILE A 517 20.93 -5.61 5.58
CA ILE A 517 20.75 -4.35 6.28
C ILE A 517 19.98 -3.43 5.34
N VAL A 518 18.80 -3.00 5.77
CA VAL A 518 17.79 -2.39 4.90
C VAL A 518 17.10 -1.11 5.47
N THR A 519 16.38 0.07 4.72
CA THR A 519 15.72 1.38 5.16
C THR A 519 14.35 1.68 4.48
N GLY A 520 13.14 1.90 5.17
CA GLY A 520 11.79 2.30 4.68
C GLY A 520 10.68 1.78 5.53
N THR A 521 9.53 2.30 5.25
CA THR A 521 8.28 1.91 5.90
C THR A 521 7.88 0.48 5.56
N SER A 522 8.35 -0.07 4.43
CA SER A 522 8.13 -1.47 4.04
C SER A 522 8.59 -2.48 5.08
N PHE A 523 9.58 -2.13 5.91
CA PHE A 523 10.10 -3.02 6.96
C PHE A 523 9.71 -2.60 8.37
N ALA A 524 9.16 -1.40 8.52
CA ALA A 524 8.41 -1.04 9.71
C ALA A 524 7.07 -1.81 9.75
N THR A 525 6.42 -1.96 8.61
CA THR A 525 5.11 -2.62 8.49
C THR A 525 5.09 -4.06 9.00
N PRO A 526 6.05 -4.95 8.68
CA PRO A 526 6.02 -6.34 9.14
C PRO A 526 6.20 -6.49 10.67
N PHE A 527 6.78 -5.52 11.37
CA PHE A 527 6.75 -5.51 12.84
C PHE A 527 5.32 -5.39 13.37
N VAL A 528 4.54 -4.53 12.75
CA VAL A 528 3.14 -4.32 13.11
C VAL A 528 2.28 -5.50 12.68
N THR A 529 2.53 -6.05 11.48
CA THR A 529 1.83 -7.23 10.98
C THR A 529 2.05 -8.45 11.88
N GLY A 530 3.30 -8.72 12.25
CA GLY A 530 3.62 -9.78 13.22
C GLY A 530 2.99 -9.52 14.59
N SER A 531 3.00 -8.26 15.06
CA SER A 531 2.36 -7.88 16.34
C SER A 531 0.84 -8.05 16.28
N ALA A 532 0.21 -7.76 15.15
CA ALA A 532 -1.21 -8.03 14.92
C ALA A 532 -1.48 -9.55 14.99
N ALA A 533 -0.61 -10.37 14.38
CA ALA A 533 -0.74 -11.82 14.47
C ALA A 533 -0.63 -12.33 15.92
N LEU A 534 0.30 -11.80 16.73
CA LEU A 534 0.42 -12.14 18.15
C LEU A 534 -0.83 -11.71 18.96
N LEU A 535 -1.40 -10.55 18.68
CA LEU A 535 -2.66 -10.12 19.30
C LEU A 535 -3.83 -11.05 18.92
N MET A 536 -3.90 -11.44 17.65
CA MET A 536 -4.93 -12.37 17.16
C MET A 536 -4.75 -13.79 17.73
N GLU A 537 -3.51 -14.24 17.94
CA GLU A 537 -3.24 -15.49 18.68
C GLU A 537 -3.81 -15.39 20.09
N TRP A 538 -3.43 -14.35 20.86
CA TRP A 538 -3.92 -14.15 22.21
C TRP A 538 -5.45 -14.06 22.27
N GLY A 539 -6.05 -13.25 21.40
CA GLY A 539 -7.49 -13.00 21.40
C GLY A 539 -8.27 -14.18 20.85
N ILE A 540 -8.06 -14.50 19.58
CA ILE A 540 -8.90 -15.41 18.80
C ILE A 540 -8.53 -16.87 19.09
N VAL A 541 -7.24 -17.22 18.96
CA VAL A 541 -6.81 -18.62 19.04
C VAL A 541 -6.85 -19.12 20.47
N GLN A 542 -6.39 -18.31 21.44
CA GLN A 542 -6.45 -18.66 22.86
C GLN A 542 -7.81 -18.36 23.51
N GLY A 543 -8.77 -17.76 22.75
CA GLY A 543 -10.16 -17.57 23.19
C GLY A 543 -10.38 -16.40 24.15
N ASN A 544 -9.38 -15.53 24.40
CA ASN A 544 -9.52 -14.38 25.30
C ASN A 544 -10.41 -13.28 24.73
N ASP A 545 -10.41 -13.11 23.40
CA ASP A 545 -11.23 -12.14 22.67
C ASP A 545 -11.44 -12.60 21.22
N PRO A 546 -12.49 -13.38 20.92
CA PRO A 546 -12.73 -13.95 19.60
C PRO A 546 -13.00 -12.92 18.49
N PHE A 547 -13.21 -11.65 18.86
CA PHE A 547 -13.44 -10.53 17.93
C PHE A 547 -12.22 -9.59 17.82
N LEU A 548 -11.03 -10.03 18.23
CA LEU A 548 -9.80 -9.23 18.14
C LEU A 548 -9.20 -9.28 16.73
N TYR A 549 -9.81 -8.57 15.79
CA TYR A 549 -9.35 -8.39 14.41
C TYR A 549 -9.75 -7.00 13.88
N GLY A 550 -9.28 -6.64 12.67
CA GLY A 550 -9.60 -5.39 11.99
C GLY A 550 -9.29 -4.15 12.83
N GLU A 551 -10.25 -3.23 12.92
CA GLU A 551 -10.08 -1.98 13.68
C GLU A 551 -9.89 -2.20 15.19
N LYS A 552 -10.33 -3.35 15.74
CA LYS A 552 -10.09 -3.64 17.15
C LYS A 552 -8.61 -3.93 17.43
N VAL A 553 -7.91 -4.66 16.55
CA VAL A 553 -6.44 -4.81 16.63
C VAL A 553 -5.77 -3.44 16.52
N LYS A 554 -6.19 -2.60 15.57
CA LYS A 554 -5.71 -1.24 15.39
C LYS A 554 -5.88 -0.40 16.68
N ALA A 555 -7.04 -0.49 17.33
CA ALA A 555 -7.31 0.21 18.58
C ALA A 555 -6.38 -0.25 19.71
N TYR A 556 -6.12 -1.56 19.83
CA TYR A 556 -5.19 -2.11 20.82
C TYR A 556 -3.74 -1.64 20.56
N LEU A 557 -3.30 -1.66 19.30
CA LEU A 557 -1.97 -1.18 18.92
C LEU A 557 -1.80 0.33 19.19
N ARG A 558 -2.81 1.14 18.85
CA ARG A 558 -2.84 2.59 19.16
C ARG A 558 -2.79 2.83 20.68
N LYS A 559 -3.59 2.09 21.46
CA LYS A 559 -3.62 2.19 22.92
C LYS A 559 -2.25 1.89 23.53
N GLY A 560 -1.55 0.89 23.02
CA GLY A 560 -0.25 0.45 23.52
C GLY A 560 0.92 1.27 23.02
N ALA A 561 0.73 2.15 22.04
CA ALA A 561 1.79 2.96 21.47
C ALA A 561 2.45 3.84 22.54
N ARG A 562 3.77 4.01 22.44
CA ARG A 562 4.56 4.81 23.38
C ARG A 562 5.13 6.05 22.71
N PRO A 563 5.36 7.12 23.48
CA PRO A 563 6.00 8.31 22.97
C PRO A 563 7.34 8.03 22.28
N LEU A 564 7.62 8.78 21.21
CA LEU A 564 8.89 8.79 20.51
C LEU A 564 9.65 10.07 20.87
N ARG A 565 10.96 9.97 21.01
CA ARG A 565 11.80 11.12 21.36
C ARG A 565 11.67 12.22 20.29
N GLY A 566 11.52 13.46 20.71
CA GLY A 566 11.39 14.61 19.81
C GLY A 566 9.96 14.93 19.38
N GLU A 567 8.98 14.05 19.68
CA GLU A 567 7.56 14.31 19.43
C GLU A 567 6.87 14.72 20.74
N ALA A 568 6.20 15.88 20.73
CA ALA A 568 5.59 16.46 21.93
C ALA A 568 4.10 16.14 22.07
N GLU A 569 3.41 15.98 20.94
CA GLU A 569 1.95 15.82 20.88
C GLU A 569 1.57 14.49 20.22
N TYR A 570 0.51 13.87 20.71
CA TYR A 570 -0.04 12.63 20.20
C TYR A 570 -1.57 12.67 20.22
N PRO A 571 -2.24 12.11 19.18
CA PRO A 571 -1.63 11.62 17.95
C PRO A 571 -1.16 12.76 17.05
N ASN A 572 -0.18 12.50 16.16
CA ASN A 572 0.32 13.47 15.19
C ASN A 572 0.48 12.85 13.78
N ASP A 573 0.80 13.69 12.81
CA ASP A 573 0.91 13.37 11.39
C ASP A 573 2.16 12.53 11.00
N ARG A 574 3.14 12.41 11.90
CA ARG A 574 4.42 11.71 11.65
C ARG A 574 4.42 10.27 12.17
N VAL A 575 4.00 10.10 13.39
CA VAL A 575 4.08 8.83 14.12
C VAL A 575 2.75 8.38 14.69
N GLY A 576 1.66 9.07 14.34
CA GLY A 576 0.33 8.77 14.85
C GLY A 576 0.26 8.77 16.37
N TYR A 577 -0.19 7.67 16.93
CA TYR A 577 -0.31 7.48 18.39
C TYR A 577 1.03 7.20 19.09
N GLY A 578 2.14 7.11 18.33
CA GLY A 578 3.47 6.89 18.83
C GLY A 578 4.14 5.64 18.25
N ARG A 579 5.23 5.17 18.89
CA ARG A 579 5.95 3.96 18.46
C ARG A 579 5.27 2.69 18.96
N LEU A 580 5.32 1.65 18.15
CA LEU A 580 4.81 0.32 18.49
C LEU A 580 5.39 -0.18 19.83
N CYS A 581 4.53 -0.64 20.75
CA CYS A 581 4.90 -1.41 21.92
C CYS A 581 3.83 -2.48 22.19
N LEU A 582 4.10 -3.70 21.75
CA LEU A 582 3.15 -4.81 21.82
C LEU A 582 2.75 -5.19 23.25
N GLU A 583 3.73 -5.21 24.18
CA GLU A 583 3.48 -5.49 25.60
C GLU A 583 2.42 -4.54 26.19
N SER A 584 2.49 -3.25 25.84
CA SER A 584 1.51 -2.24 26.28
C SER A 584 0.18 -2.33 25.53
N SER A 585 0.14 -3.01 24.39
CA SER A 585 -1.08 -3.23 23.61
C SER A 585 -2.00 -4.30 24.21
N LEU A 586 -1.44 -5.24 24.98
CA LEU A 586 -2.23 -6.24 25.71
C LEU A 586 -2.92 -5.60 26.92
N PRO A 587 -4.09 -6.13 27.36
CA PRO A 587 -4.74 -5.66 28.57
C PRO A 587 -3.91 -5.87 29.83
N ASP A 588 -3.87 -4.90 30.73
CA ASP A 588 -3.07 -4.94 31.96
C ASP A 588 -3.34 -6.15 32.84
N TYR A 589 -4.55 -6.70 32.82
CA TYR A 589 -4.92 -7.88 33.63
C TYR A 589 -4.16 -9.15 33.19
N VAL A 590 -3.71 -9.23 31.94
CA VAL A 590 -2.92 -10.38 31.44
C VAL A 590 -1.66 -10.53 32.27
N PHE A 591 -0.99 -9.44 32.58
CA PHE A 591 0.24 -9.45 33.40
C PHE A 591 -0.07 -9.55 34.90
N ARG A 592 -1.21 -9.04 35.38
CA ARG A 592 -1.64 -9.14 36.78
C ARG A 592 -2.03 -10.56 37.16
N ILE A 593 -2.80 -11.27 36.34
CA ILE A 593 -3.20 -12.67 36.60
C ILE A 593 -1.95 -13.56 36.68
N LEU A 594 -0.99 -13.36 35.77
CA LEU A 594 0.26 -14.12 35.78
C LEU A 594 1.12 -13.82 37.00
N ALA A 595 1.15 -12.57 37.46
CA ALA A 595 1.84 -12.20 38.70
C ALA A 595 1.18 -12.80 39.96
N TYR A 596 -0.15 -12.93 39.97
CA TYR A 596 -0.90 -13.61 41.03
C TYR A 596 -0.74 -15.14 40.96
N GLY A 597 -0.75 -15.73 39.76
CA GLY A 597 -0.54 -17.17 39.57
C GLY A 597 0.85 -17.61 40.04
N ILE A 598 1.90 -16.87 39.71
CA ILE A 598 3.26 -17.14 40.21
C ILE A 598 3.36 -16.98 41.73
N LYS A 599 2.61 -16.05 42.34
CA LYS A 599 2.52 -15.96 43.79
C LYS A 599 1.79 -17.15 44.44
N MET A 600 0.75 -17.67 43.84
CA MET A 600 -0.01 -18.82 44.33
C MET A 600 0.81 -20.12 44.24
N GLU A 601 1.54 -20.35 43.16
CA GLU A 601 2.43 -21.51 43.04
C GLU A 601 3.60 -21.44 44.05
N ASN A 602 4.13 -20.26 44.32
CA ASN A 602 5.14 -20.08 45.37
C ASN A 602 4.59 -20.21 46.79
N PHE A 603 3.26 -20.05 47.00
CA PHE A 603 2.64 -20.30 48.31
C PHE A 603 2.26 -21.77 48.47
N ALA A 604 1.75 -22.44 47.45
CA ALA A 604 1.45 -23.87 47.49
C ALA A 604 2.72 -24.74 47.72
N GLY A 605 3.86 -24.30 47.17
CA GLY A 605 5.16 -24.98 47.40
C GLY A 605 5.77 -24.76 48.77
N LYS A 606 5.25 -23.85 49.62
CA LYS A 606 5.75 -23.60 50.99
C LYS A 606 4.91 -24.23 52.09
N GLU A 607 3.68 -24.62 51.82
CA GLU A 607 2.85 -25.34 52.83
C GLU A 607 3.11 -26.84 52.87
N GLY A 608 3.81 -27.42 51.86
CA GLY A 608 4.19 -28.84 51.83
C GLY A 608 5.52 -29.17 52.51
N ALA A 609 6.21 -28.22 53.18
CA ALA A 609 7.54 -28.43 53.74
C ALA A 609 7.61 -28.35 55.30
N ASN A 610 6.45 -28.34 55.97
CA ASN A 610 6.39 -28.25 57.43
C ASN A 610 5.56 -29.35 58.12
N GLU A 611 5.45 -30.53 57.50
CA GLU A 611 4.98 -31.75 58.21
C GLU A 611 5.93 -32.91 57.89
N GLU A 612 7.08 -32.97 58.61
CA GLU A 612 7.80 -34.14 59.04
C GLU A 612 8.64 -33.80 60.29
#